data_7a81a97bc7d39baa2ec8dc182a6782de
#
_entry.id   7a81a97bc7d39baa2ec8dc182a6782de
#
_cell.length_a   1.000
_cell.length_b   1.000
_cell.length_c   1.000
_cell.angle_alpha   90.00
_cell.angle_beta   90.00
_cell.angle_gamma   90.00
#
_symmetry.space_group_name_H-M   'P 1'
#
loop_
_entity.id
_entity.type
_entity.pdbx_description
1 polymer ?
#
loop_
_entity_poly.entity_id
_entity_poly.type
_entity_poly.pdbx_seq_one_letter_code
_entity_poly.pdbx_strand_id
1 'polypeptide(L)'
;CIQVPYKEGFNPKLDKNLEKKYCLDSLWWNNPSKENKATLKLFMGWKDGGIVDLFGLILFLDATTPPIFNKMGTVGWVPTLTLTSHIRNIPKPGPLKVIAKTEFITSNYIEEDREIWDSSGNLVGQSKQLAKLRIKK
;
A
#
# COMPACT_ATOMS: atom_id res chain seq x y z
N CYS A 1 7.80 5.94 -12.24
CA CYS A 1 6.92 4.92 -11.65
C CYS A 1 6.30 4.09 -12.76
N ILE A 2 6.06 2.84 -12.50
CA ILE A 2 5.50 1.87 -13.45
C ILE A 2 4.08 1.53 -13.04
N GLN A 3 3.15 1.64 -13.99
CA GLN A 3 1.78 1.21 -13.79
C GLN A 3 1.71 -0.31 -13.78
N VAL A 4 1.00 -0.86 -12.78
CA VAL A 4 0.77 -2.29 -12.68
C VAL A 4 -0.67 -2.57 -13.11
N PRO A 5 -0.86 -3.30 -14.22
CA PRO A 5 -2.21 -3.64 -14.67
C PRO A 5 -2.87 -4.65 -13.71
N TYR A 6 -4.18 -4.58 -13.62
CA TYR A 6 -4.97 -5.58 -12.91
C TYR A 6 -4.82 -6.94 -13.57
N LYS A 7 -4.55 -7.97 -12.76
CA LYS A 7 -4.49 -9.36 -13.20
C LYS A 7 -5.52 -10.20 -12.42
N GLU A 8 -6.49 -10.75 -13.12
CA GLU A 8 -7.52 -11.60 -12.53
C GLU A 8 -6.92 -12.84 -11.86
N GLY A 9 -7.47 -13.19 -10.70
CA GLY A 9 -6.97 -14.32 -9.89
C GLY A 9 -5.73 -14.02 -9.06
N PHE A 10 -5.01 -12.91 -9.34
CA PHE A 10 -3.83 -12.48 -8.59
C PHE A 10 -4.11 -11.25 -7.73
N ASN A 11 -4.73 -10.23 -8.31
CA ASN A 11 -5.09 -9.01 -7.59
C ASN A 11 -6.46 -9.12 -6.94
N PRO A 12 -6.69 -8.48 -5.79
CA PRO A 12 -8.03 -8.31 -5.24
C PRO A 12 -8.97 -7.67 -6.25
N LYS A 13 -10.25 -8.07 -6.26
CA LYS A 13 -11.26 -7.52 -7.21
C LYS A 13 -11.37 -6.00 -7.13
N LEU A 14 -11.14 -5.42 -5.95
CA LEU A 14 -11.13 -3.99 -5.73
C LEU A 14 -10.14 -3.26 -6.63
N ASP A 15 -9.01 -3.87 -6.91
CA ASP A 15 -7.94 -3.28 -7.74
C ASP A 15 -8.38 -2.98 -9.18
N LYS A 16 -9.50 -3.55 -9.64
CA LYS A 16 -10.08 -3.21 -10.95
C LYS A 16 -10.39 -1.73 -11.10
N ASN A 17 -10.77 -1.07 -10.01
CA ASN A 17 -11.17 0.33 -9.98
C ASN A 17 -10.04 1.27 -9.60
N LEU A 18 -8.86 0.74 -9.28
CA LEU A 18 -7.71 1.50 -8.83
C LEU A 18 -6.63 1.58 -9.89
N GLU A 19 -6.04 2.75 -10.04
CA GLU A 19 -4.79 2.96 -10.75
C GLU A 19 -3.65 3.00 -9.72
N LYS A 20 -2.66 2.13 -9.89
CA LYS A 20 -1.48 2.05 -9.03
C LYS A 20 -0.22 2.14 -9.87
N LYS A 21 0.64 3.12 -9.57
CA LYS A 21 1.95 3.28 -10.21
C LYS A 21 3.04 3.17 -9.15
N TYR A 22 3.77 2.07 -9.17
CA TYR A 22 4.83 1.81 -8.20
C TYR A 22 6.13 2.50 -8.58
N CYS A 23 6.82 3.05 -7.58
CA CYS A 23 8.19 3.54 -7.77
C CYS A 23 9.15 2.36 -8.02
N LEU A 24 10.26 2.61 -8.71
CA LEU A 24 11.17 1.54 -9.14
C LEU A 24 11.75 0.70 -7.99
N ASP A 25 12.02 1.34 -6.86
CA ASP A 25 12.52 0.69 -5.64
C ASP A 25 11.46 -0.15 -4.90
N SER A 26 10.22 -0.11 -5.39
CA SER A 26 9.07 -0.79 -4.79
C SER A 26 8.54 -1.94 -5.67
N LEU A 27 9.29 -2.37 -6.66
CA LEU A 27 8.92 -3.44 -7.61
C LEU A 27 9.35 -4.81 -7.05
N TRP A 28 8.67 -5.30 -6.04
CA TRP A 28 9.04 -6.55 -5.34
C TRP A 28 9.10 -7.80 -6.26
N TRP A 29 8.33 -7.79 -7.34
CA TRP A 29 8.29 -8.91 -8.29
C TRP A 29 9.50 -8.98 -9.21
N ASN A 30 10.25 -7.87 -9.35
CA ASN A 30 11.44 -7.83 -10.19
C ASN A 30 12.70 -8.26 -9.44
N ASN A 31 12.82 -7.86 -8.19
CA ASN A 31 14.02 -8.14 -7.39
C ASN A 31 13.72 -8.09 -5.89
N PRO A 32 12.98 -9.07 -5.34
CA PRO A 32 12.87 -9.20 -3.91
C PRO A 32 14.22 -9.65 -3.34
N SER A 33 14.82 -8.86 -2.50
CA SER A 33 16.04 -9.28 -1.80
C SER A 33 15.93 -8.96 -0.31
N LYS A 34 16.64 -9.76 0.50
CA LYS A 34 16.69 -9.53 1.94
C LYS A 34 17.31 -8.17 2.31
N GLU A 35 18.06 -7.58 1.40
CA GLU A 35 18.68 -6.27 1.55
C GLU A 35 17.70 -5.13 1.25
N ASN A 36 16.62 -5.42 0.53
CA ASN A 36 15.58 -4.44 0.28
C ASN A 36 14.87 -4.06 1.57
N LYS A 37 14.50 -2.79 1.68
CA LYS A 37 13.66 -2.33 2.79
C LYS A 37 12.22 -2.80 2.57
N ALA A 38 11.53 -3.14 3.66
CA ALA A 38 10.11 -3.40 3.65
C ALA A 38 9.31 -2.08 3.53
N THR A 39 9.52 -1.37 2.43
CA THR A 39 8.93 -0.06 2.13
C THR A 39 8.39 -0.08 0.71
N LEU A 40 7.16 0.36 0.54
CA LEU A 40 6.55 0.57 -0.76
C LEU A 40 6.22 2.04 -0.95
N LYS A 41 6.52 2.56 -2.13
CA LYS A 41 6.14 3.91 -2.57
C LYS A 41 5.38 3.78 -3.89
N LEU A 42 4.19 4.33 -3.92
CA LEU A 42 3.37 4.29 -5.11
C LEU A 42 2.48 5.52 -5.21
N PHE A 43 2.01 5.78 -6.41
CA PHE A 43 0.92 6.73 -6.66
C PHE A 43 -0.37 5.95 -6.89
N MET A 44 -1.44 6.41 -6.28
CA MET A 44 -2.77 5.80 -6.37
C MET A 44 -3.83 6.82 -6.75
N GLY A 45 -4.86 6.34 -7.42
CA GLY A 45 -6.06 7.10 -7.74
C GLY A 45 -7.17 6.16 -8.20
N TRP A 46 -8.36 6.72 -8.41
CA TRP A 46 -9.41 6.01 -9.10
C TRP A 46 -9.06 5.88 -10.58
N LYS A 47 -9.33 4.72 -11.16
CA LYS A 47 -9.05 4.45 -12.58
C LYS A 47 -9.79 5.40 -13.52
N ASP A 48 -10.96 5.88 -13.12
CA ASP A 48 -11.75 6.85 -13.87
C ASP A 48 -11.32 8.32 -13.66
N GLY A 49 -10.29 8.56 -12.81
CA GLY A 49 -9.82 9.90 -12.48
C GLY A 49 -10.70 10.66 -11.49
N GLY A 50 -11.65 9.99 -10.84
CA GLY A 50 -12.56 10.58 -9.88
C GLY A 50 -11.86 11.17 -8.64
N ILE A 51 -12.55 12.08 -7.96
CA ILE A 51 -12.09 12.71 -6.72
C ILE A 51 -12.04 11.66 -5.61
N VAL A 52 -10.96 11.67 -4.83
CA VAL A 52 -10.83 10.82 -3.64
C VAL A 52 -11.39 11.57 -2.45
N ASP A 53 -12.51 11.10 -1.91
CA ASP A 53 -13.16 11.62 -0.71
C ASP A 53 -12.61 10.95 0.57
N LEU A 54 -13.20 11.25 1.72
CA LEU A 54 -12.80 10.69 3.00
C LEU A 54 -12.91 9.16 3.03
N PHE A 55 -13.94 8.60 2.44
CA PHE A 55 -14.13 7.14 2.36
C PHE A 55 -13.09 6.50 1.44
N GLY A 56 -12.78 7.15 0.33
CA GLY A 56 -11.71 6.72 -0.57
C GLY A 56 -10.35 6.71 0.11
N LEU A 57 -10.05 7.71 0.97
CA LEU A 57 -8.80 7.73 1.74
C LEU A 57 -8.68 6.54 2.70
N ILE A 58 -9.76 6.20 3.41
CA ILE A 58 -9.77 5.03 4.30
C ILE A 58 -9.48 3.76 3.50
N LEU A 59 -10.10 3.63 2.33
CA LEU A 59 -9.85 2.51 1.43
C LEU A 59 -8.39 2.46 0.96
N PHE A 60 -7.82 3.59 0.56
CA PHE A 60 -6.44 3.66 0.06
C PHE A 60 -5.41 3.36 1.14
N LEU A 61 -5.73 3.62 2.40
CA LEU A 61 -4.87 3.24 3.53
C LEU A 61 -4.77 1.72 3.72
N ASP A 62 -5.69 0.95 3.17
CA ASP A 62 -5.68 -0.53 3.24
C ASP A 62 -5.41 -1.21 1.88
N ALA A 63 -5.57 -0.52 0.77
CA ALA A 63 -5.56 -1.12 -0.56
C ALA A 63 -4.16 -1.33 -1.17
N THR A 64 -3.09 -1.12 -0.41
CA THR A 64 -1.73 -1.35 -0.88
C THR A 64 -1.29 -2.79 -0.61
N THR A 65 -0.37 -3.27 -1.45
CA THR A 65 0.34 -4.53 -1.17
C THR A 65 1.08 -4.43 0.17
N PRO A 66 1.19 -5.53 0.94
CA PRO A 66 2.00 -5.54 2.15
C PRO A 66 3.44 -5.11 1.89
N PRO A 67 3.99 -4.13 2.62
CA PRO A 67 5.36 -3.64 2.40
C PRO A 67 6.43 -4.71 2.54
N ILE A 68 6.15 -5.74 3.34
CA ILE A 68 7.07 -6.87 3.53
C ILE A 68 7.39 -7.60 2.23
N PHE A 69 6.50 -7.54 1.23
CA PHE A 69 6.75 -8.16 -0.07
C PHE A 69 7.93 -7.54 -0.80
N ASN A 70 8.20 -6.26 -0.59
CA ASN A 70 9.37 -5.61 -1.21
C ASN A 70 10.70 -6.16 -0.67
N LYS A 71 10.69 -6.67 0.55
CA LYS A 71 11.85 -7.29 1.18
C LYS A 71 11.96 -8.78 0.92
N MET A 72 10.85 -9.50 0.99
CA MET A 72 10.82 -10.96 1.03
C MET A 72 10.13 -11.59 -0.19
N GLY A 73 9.57 -10.80 -1.10
CA GLY A 73 8.71 -11.29 -2.17
C GLY A 73 7.31 -11.66 -1.65
N THR A 74 6.53 -12.35 -2.47
CA THR A 74 5.21 -12.84 -2.09
C THR A 74 5.34 -14.08 -1.20
N VAL A 75 5.53 -13.87 0.09
CA VAL A 75 5.83 -14.93 1.07
C VAL A 75 4.59 -15.66 1.59
N GLY A 76 3.41 -15.11 1.38
CA GLY A 76 2.16 -15.72 1.81
C GLY A 76 1.06 -14.69 2.01
N TRP A 77 0.05 -15.07 2.77
CA TRP A 77 -1.05 -14.18 3.12
C TRP A 77 -0.71 -13.35 4.37
N VAL A 78 -1.09 -12.08 4.33
CA VAL A 78 -0.85 -11.12 5.42
C VAL A 78 -2.20 -10.49 5.83
N PRO A 79 -3.03 -11.26 6.57
CA PRO A 79 -4.32 -10.73 7.01
C PRO A 79 -4.17 -9.63 8.05
N THR A 80 -4.96 -8.58 7.90
CA THR A 80 -5.07 -7.49 8.86
C THR A 80 -5.80 -7.95 10.12
N LEU A 81 -5.25 -7.66 11.29
CA LEU A 81 -5.89 -7.89 12.58
C LEU A 81 -6.53 -6.61 13.11
N THR A 82 -5.81 -5.50 13.05
CA THR A 82 -6.30 -4.17 13.46
C THR A 82 -5.81 -3.13 12.47
N LEU A 83 -6.63 -2.11 12.24
CA LEU A 83 -6.30 -0.95 11.42
C LEU A 83 -6.81 0.31 12.13
N THR A 84 -5.89 1.23 12.42
CA THR A 84 -6.22 2.56 12.93
C THR A 84 -5.88 3.59 11.88
N SER A 85 -6.85 4.39 11.49
CA SER A 85 -6.70 5.40 10.44
C SER A 85 -6.94 6.79 11.00
N HIS A 86 -6.08 7.73 10.61
CA HIS A 86 -6.24 9.16 10.89
C HIS A 86 -6.39 9.89 9.56
N ILE A 87 -7.56 10.48 9.32
CA ILE A 87 -7.80 11.35 8.18
C ILE A 87 -7.52 12.78 8.62
N ARG A 88 -6.52 13.39 8.02
CA ARG A 88 -6.01 14.70 8.44
C ARG A 88 -6.55 15.85 7.61
N ASN A 89 -6.86 15.60 6.33
CA ASN A 89 -7.34 16.64 5.43
C ASN A 89 -8.04 16.03 4.21
N ILE A 90 -8.79 16.84 3.50
CA ILE A 90 -9.35 16.46 2.19
C ILE A 90 -8.26 16.67 1.14
N PRO A 91 -7.93 15.67 0.31
CA PRO A 91 -6.87 15.80 -0.66
C PRO A 91 -7.23 16.79 -1.78
N LYS A 92 -6.23 17.52 -2.24
CA LYS A 92 -6.34 18.30 -3.47
C LYS A 92 -6.42 17.37 -4.68
N PRO A 93 -7.04 17.79 -5.80
CA PRO A 93 -7.11 16.98 -7.00
C PRO A 93 -5.74 16.54 -7.50
N GLY A 94 -5.67 15.33 -8.06
CA GLY A 94 -4.44 14.75 -8.59
C GLY A 94 -4.07 13.43 -7.94
N PRO A 95 -2.99 12.78 -8.40
CA PRO A 95 -2.55 11.51 -7.85
C PRO A 95 -2.12 11.63 -6.39
N LEU A 96 -2.44 10.62 -5.61
CA LEU A 96 -2.05 10.52 -4.20
C LEU A 96 -0.79 9.67 -4.08
N LYS A 97 0.21 10.17 -3.37
CA LYS A 97 1.43 9.44 -3.06
C LYS A 97 1.21 8.63 -1.77
N VAL A 98 1.40 7.35 -1.85
CA VAL A 98 1.29 6.44 -0.70
C VAL A 98 2.66 5.88 -0.37
N ILE A 99 3.02 5.97 0.90
CA ILE A 99 4.23 5.36 1.45
C ILE A 99 3.80 4.37 2.52
N ALA A 100 4.16 3.10 2.33
CA ALA A 100 3.86 2.03 3.27
C ALA A 100 5.16 1.38 3.72
N LYS A 101 5.30 1.10 5.03
CA LYS A 101 6.49 0.47 5.59
C LYS A 101 6.17 -0.50 6.70
N THR A 102 7.02 -1.53 6.84
CA THR A 102 7.10 -2.43 7.98
C THR A 102 8.50 -2.33 8.57
N GLU A 103 8.61 -2.05 9.87
CA GLU A 103 9.90 -1.97 10.58
C GLU A 103 10.21 -3.22 11.38
N PHE A 104 9.20 -3.83 12.02
CA PHE A 104 9.38 -4.92 12.96
C PHE A 104 8.61 -6.16 12.55
N ILE A 105 9.23 -7.31 12.74
CA ILE A 105 8.62 -8.64 12.61
C ILE A 105 8.87 -9.37 13.90
N THR A 106 7.81 -9.74 14.62
CA THR A 106 7.92 -10.45 15.90
C THR A 106 6.89 -11.57 15.95
N SER A 107 7.34 -12.80 16.08
CA SER A 107 6.47 -14.00 16.16
C SER A 107 5.46 -14.09 15.00
N ASN A 108 5.89 -13.75 13.79
CA ASN A 108 5.06 -13.65 12.58
C ASN A 108 3.96 -12.58 12.63
N TYR A 109 4.04 -11.63 13.57
CA TYR A 109 3.26 -10.41 13.55
C TYR A 109 4.10 -9.28 12.97
N ILE A 110 3.46 -8.46 12.14
CA ILE A 110 4.07 -7.28 11.55
C ILE A 110 3.16 -6.07 11.77
N GLU A 111 3.76 -4.90 11.90
CA GLU A 111 3.03 -3.64 11.75
C GLU A 111 3.23 -3.10 10.34
N GLU A 112 2.25 -2.36 9.88
CA GLU A 112 2.31 -1.66 8.61
C GLU A 112 1.88 -0.22 8.83
N ASP A 113 2.80 0.71 8.60
CA ASP A 113 2.55 2.14 8.68
C ASP A 113 2.35 2.69 7.26
N ARG A 114 1.31 3.49 7.07
CA ARG A 114 1.02 4.14 5.79
C ARG A 114 0.83 5.63 5.96
N GLU A 115 1.29 6.36 4.96
CA GLU A 115 1.08 7.80 4.80
C GLU A 115 0.54 8.05 3.40
N ILE A 116 -0.45 8.97 3.31
CA ILE A 116 -0.96 9.45 2.02
C ILE A 116 -0.74 10.95 1.94
N TRP A 117 -0.09 11.36 0.86
CA TRP A 117 0.22 12.74 0.53
C TRP A 117 -0.50 13.14 -0.74
N ASP A 118 -1.08 14.35 -0.77
CA ASP A 118 -1.73 14.86 -1.96
C ASP A 118 -0.74 15.52 -2.94
N SER A 119 -1.25 15.97 -4.09
CA SER A 119 -0.45 16.60 -5.16
C SER A 119 0.16 17.94 -4.74
N SER A 120 -0.35 18.56 -3.67
CA SER A 120 0.17 19.82 -3.12
C SER A 120 1.17 19.61 -1.97
N GLY A 121 1.51 18.35 -1.66
CA GLY A 121 2.46 18.02 -0.59
C GLY A 121 1.87 18.05 0.81
N ASN A 122 0.54 17.95 0.94
CA ASN A 122 -0.13 17.87 2.24
C ASN A 122 -0.28 16.41 2.67
N LEU A 123 0.02 16.13 3.94
CA LEU A 123 -0.29 14.84 4.54
C LEU A 123 -1.80 14.76 4.80
N VAL A 124 -2.50 13.90 4.08
CA VAL A 124 -3.97 13.80 4.15
C VAL A 124 -4.46 12.59 4.92
N GLY A 125 -3.66 11.55 5.05
CA GLY A 125 -4.02 10.37 5.80
C GLY A 125 -2.84 9.60 6.34
N GLN A 126 -3.06 8.90 7.45
CA GLN A 126 -2.09 8.02 8.08
C GLN A 126 -2.81 6.79 8.62
N SER A 127 -2.13 5.65 8.64
CA SER A 127 -2.64 4.47 9.33
C SER A 127 -1.53 3.68 10.00
N LYS A 128 -1.91 2.95 11.03
CA LYS A 128 -1.13 1.86 11.61
C LYS A 128 -1.97 0.60 11.59
N GLN A 129 -1.38 -0.47 11.11
CA GLN A 129 -2.03 -1.75 10.94
C GLN A 129 -1.19 -2.83 11.61
N LEU A 130 -1.85 -3.68 12.41
CA LEU A 130 -1.25 -4.93 12.87
C LEU A 130 -1.74 -6.06 11.97
N ALA A 131 -0.82 -6.83 11.46
CA ALA A 131 -1.11 -7.95 10.57
C ALA A 131 -0.34 -9.21 10.98
N LYS A 132 -0.85 -10.35 10.57
CA LYS A 132 -0.16 -11.63 10.79
C LYS A 132 0.46 -12.10 9.48
N LEU A 133 1.75 -12.40 9.52
CA LEU A 133 2.47 -12.98 8.40
C LEU A 133 2.25 -14.49 8.38
N ARG A 134 1.51 -14.99 7.39
CA ARG A 134 1.31 -16.43 7.15
C ARG A 134 2.18 -16.85 5.98
N ILE A 135 3.35 -17.37 6.30
CA ILE A 135 4.31 -17.84 5.30
C ILE A 135 3.80 -19.17 4.71
N LYS A 136 3.75 -19.28 3.38
CA LYS A 136 3.52 -20.54 2.70
C LYS A 136 4.71 -21.46 2.96
N LYS A 137 4.41 -22.60 3.49
CA LYS A 137 5.38 -23.68 3.62
C LYS A 137 5.54 -24.44 2.31
#